data_3fd26af779f9ef2a8127d402b970cf9d
#
_entry.id   3fd26af779f9ef2a8127d402b970cf9d
#
_cell.length_a   1.000
_cell.length_b   1.000
_cell.length_c   1.000
_cell.angle_alpha   90.00
_cell.angle_beta   90.00
_cell.angle_gamma   90.00
#
_symmetry.space_group_name_H-M   'P 1'
#
loop_
_entity.id
_entity.type
_entity.pdbx_description
1 polymer ?
#
loop_
_entity_poly.entity_id
_entity_poly.type
_entity_poly.pdbx_seq_one_letter_code
_entity_poly.pdbx_strand_id
1 'polypeptide(L)' 'MKIGERVIVSAAVTGDGVQHNGWIADVYEFLRETFVEVRFDSPAADGRPGCIVNNLGMIRSI' A
#
# COMPACT_ATOMS: atom_id res chain seq x y z
N MET A 1 -7.10 -2.97 9.58
CA MET A 1 -6.77 -3.40 8.20
C MET A 1 -6.42 -4.87 8.21
N LYS A 2 -6.81 -5.58 7.19
CA LYS A 2 -6.56 -7.02 7.12
C LYS A 2 -6.21 -7.43 5.70
N ILE A 3 -5.54 -8.58 5.60
CA ILE A 3 -5.13 -9.14 4.31
C ILE A 3 -6.35 -9.34 3.43
N GLY A 4 -6.24 -8.94 2.16
CA GLY A 4 -7.32 -9.01 1.19
C GLY A 4 -8.21 -7.78 1.12
N GLU A 5 -8.09 -6.87 2.08
CA GLU A 5 -8.90 -5.64 2.10
C GLU A 5 -8.54 -4.75 0.92
N ARG A 6 -9.56 -4.19 0.26
CA ARG A 6 -9.37 -3.26 -0.85
C ARG A 6 -9.08 -1.86 -0.31
N VAL A 7 -8.04 -1.24 -0.85
CA VAL A 7 -7.57 0.05 -0.35
C VAL A 7 -7.16 0.99 -1.47
N ILE A 8 -7.08 2.28 -1.13
CA ILE A 8 -6.49 3.32 -1.97
C ILE A 8 -5.23 3.79 -1.27
N VAL A 9 -4.12 3.84 -2.00
CA VAL A 9 -2.82 4.27 -1.48
C VAL A 9 -2.50 5.67 -2.00
N SER A 10 -2.14 6.56 -1.08
CA SER A 10 -1.79 7.94 -1.40
C SER A 10 -0.61 8.02 -2.38
N ALA A 11 -0.67 8.97 -3.31
CA ALA A 11 0.41 9.25 -4.24
C ALA A 11 1.74 9.55 -3.54
N ALA A 12 1.69 10.01 -2.28
CA ALA A 12 2.88 10.35 -1.51
C ALA A 12 3.77 9.14 -1.20
N VAL A 13 3.21 7.92 -1.21
CA VAL A 13 3.96 6.71 -0.82
C VAL A 13 4.01 5.63 -1.90
N THR A 14 3.39 5.85 -3.05
CA THR A 14 3.40 4.86 -4.13
C THR A 14 4.71 4.83 -4.91
N GLY A 15 5.49 5.90 -4.83
CA GLY A 15 6.79 6.00 -5.49
C GLY A 15 6.76 6.55 -6.91
N ASP A 16 5.59 6.58 -7.55
CA ASP A 16 5.45 7.13 -8.91
C ASP A 16 4.63 8.44 -8.93
N GLY A 17 4.27 8.93 -7.75
CA GLY A 17 3.52 10.19 -7.63
C GLY A 17 2.05 10.10 -8.01
N VAL A 18 1.52 8.89 -8.18
CA VAL A 18 0.14 8.64 -8.59
C VAL A 18 -0.56 7.80 -7.51
N GLN A 19 -1.80 8.17 -7.19
CA GLN A 19 -2.64 7.37 -6.31
C GLN A 19 -2.97 6.04 -6.97
N HIS A 20 -2.88 4.95 -6.20
CA HIS A 20 -3.17 3.61 -6.70
C HIS A 20 -4.25 2.91 -5.89
N ASN A 21 -5.08 2.15 -6.56
CA ASN A 21 -5.98 1.20 -5.93
C ASN A 21 -5.29 -0.16 -5.87
N GLY A 22 -5.56 -0.90 -4.81
CA GLY A 22 -4.99 -2.22 -4.64
C GLY A 22 -5.61 -2.98 -3.49
N TRP A 23 -4.86 -3.95 -2.97
CA TRP A 23 -5.31 -4.74 -1.82
C TRP A 23 -4.15 -5.00 -0.89
N ILE A 24 -4.48 -5.23 0.38
CA ILE A 24 -3.49 -5.57 1.40
C ILE A 24 -3.04 -7.01 1.20
N ALA A 25 -1.75 -7.21 0.93
CA ALA A 25 -1.16 -8.53 0.72
C ALA A 25 -0.55 -9.08 2.00
N ASP A 26 -0.07 -8.21 2.90
CA ASP A 26 0.51 -8.63 4.17
C ASP A 26 0.46 -7.49 5.17
N VAL A 27 0.41 -7.83 6.47
CA VAL A 27 0.49 -6.88 7.58
C VAL A 27 1.43 -7.49 8.61
N TYR A 28 2.46 -6.74 9.02
CA TYR A 28 3.43 -7.23 9.99
C TYR A 28 3.98 -6.10 10.84
N GLU A 29 4.59 -6.46 11.97
CA GLU A 29 5.25 -5.51 12.84
C GLU A 29 6.76 -5.71 12.82
N PHE A 30 7.50 -4.61 12.80
CA PHE A 30 8.95 -4.61 12.88
C PHE A 30 9.39 -3.36 13.62
N LEU A 31 10.22 -3.53 14.67
CA LEU A 31 10.71 -2.43 15.50
C LEU A 31 9.57 -1.54 16.03
N ARG A 32 8.49 -2.16 16.48
CA ARG A 32 7.30 -1.50 17.04
C ARG A 32 6.51 -0.65 16.04
N GLU A 33 6.80 -0.79 14.76
CA GLU A 33 6.01 -0.15 13.72
C GLU A 33 5.22 -1.19 12.94
N THR A 34 4.02 -0.83 12.54
CA THR A 34 3.18 -1.67 11.68
C THR A 34 3.46 -1.34 10.23
N PHE A 35 3.79 -2.36 9.46
CA PHE A 35 4.01 -2.25 8.01
C PHE A 35 2.90 -2.98 7.27
N VAL A 36 2.44 -2.37 6.18
CA VAL A 36 1.40 -2.95 5.34
C VAL A 36 1.97 -3.08 3.93
N GLU A 37 1.99 -4.30 3.40
CA GLU A 37 2.34 -4.54 2.01
C GLU A 37 1.09 -4.42 1.18
N VAL A 38 1.10 -3.54 0.18
CA VAL A 38 -0.02 -3.33 -0.71
C VAL A 38 0.39 -3.74 -2.12
N ARG A 39 -0.46 -4.52 -2.80
CA ARG A 39 -0.32 -4.85 -4.20
C ARG A 39 -1.27 -3.98 -5.00
N PHE A 40 -0.77 -3.37 -6.06
CA PHE A 40 -1.58 -2.50 -6.92
C PHE A 40 -2.39 -3.32 -7.93
N ASP A 41 -3.57 -2.82 -8.30
CA ASP A 41 -4.39 -3.44 -9.36
C ASP A 41 -3.67 -3.41 -10.70
N SER A 42 -2.90 -2.34 -10.94
CA SER A 42 -2.04 -2.21 -12.11
C SER A 42 -0.66 -1.75 -11.66
N PRO A 43 0.43 -2.24 -12.27
CA PRO A 43 1.77 -1.84 -11.85
C PRO A 43 1.97 -0.33 -11.88
N ALA A 44 2.84 0.17 -11.00
CA ALA A 44 3.26 1.56 -11.02
C ALA A 44 4.02 1.88 -12.33
N ALA A 45 4.19 3.17 -12.62
CA ALA A 45 4.84 3.61 -13.86
C ALA A 45 6.25 3.04 -14.02
N ASP A 46 6.95 2.77 -12.91
CA ASP A 46 8.28 2.17 -12.91
C ASP A 46 8.26 0.63 -12.92
N GLY A 47 7.08 0.02 -13.07
CA GLY A 47 6.91 -1.43 -13.14
C GLY A 47 6.74 -2.12 -11.79
N ARG A 48 6.78 -1.41 -10.68
CA ARG A 48 6.63 -2.02 -9.36
C ARG A 48 5.19 -2.52 -9.16
N PRO A 49 5.02 -3.73 -8.61
CA PRO A 49 3.68 -4.30 -8.43
C PRO A 49 2.96 -3.81 -7.18
N GLY A 50 3.64 -3.06 -6.31
CA GLY A 50 3.07 -2.59 -5.06
C GLY A 50 4.09 -1.80 -4.25
N CYS A 51 3.75 -1.55 -2.98
CA CYS A 51 4.64 -0.83 -2.06
C CYS A 51 4.42 -1.31 -0.63
N ILE A 52 5.34 -0.91 0.26
CA ILE A 52 5.22 -1.16 1.69
C ILE A 52 5.01 0.19 2.38
N VAL A 53 3.98 0.27 3.21
CA VAL A 53 3.58 1.51 3.86
C VAL A 53 3.58 1.31 5.36
N ASN A 54 4.23 2.22 6.10
CA ASN A 54 4.23 2.21 7.56
C ASN A 54 3.45 3.38 8.16
N ASN A 55 2.93 4.27 7.34
CA ASN A 55 2.05 5.35 7.78
C ASN A 55 0.63 5.03 7.32
N LEU A 56 -0.19 4.51 8.23
CA LEU A 56 -1.54 4.05 7.89
C LEU A 56 -2.46 5.19 7.45
N GLY A 57 -2.10 6.44 7.74
CA GLY A 57 -2.81 7.60 7.22
C GLY A 57 -2.70 7.78 5.70
N MET A 58 -1.75 7.06 5.06
CA MET A 58 -1.56 7.09 3.60
C MET A 58 -2.38 6.02 2.87
N ILE A 59 -3.11 5.20 3.62
CA ILE A 59 -3.95 4.12 3.08
C ILE A 59 -5.36 4.30 3.61
N ARG A 60 -6.36 4.11 2.78
CA ARG A 60 -7.75 4.10 3.23
C ARG A 60 -8.53 3.00 2.53
N SER A 61 -9.55 2.48 3.21
CA SER A 61 -10.44 1.47 2.63
C SER A 61 -11.28 2.08 1.51
N ILE A 62 -11.53 1.28 0.51
CA ILE A 62 -12.42 1.64 -0.59
C ILE A 62 -13.87 1.50 -0.12
#